data_15de62d7b97d8520bc26d829f21b9739
#
_entry.id   15de62d7b97d8520bc26d829f21b9739
#
_cell.length_a   1.000
_cell.length_b   1.000
_cell.length_c   1.000
_cell.angle_alpha   90.00
_cell.angle_beta   90.00
_cell.angle_gamma   90.00
#
_symmetry.space_group_name_H-M   'P 1'
#
loop_
_entity.id
_entity.type
_entity.pdbx_description
1 polymer ?
#
loop_
_entity_poly.entity_id
_entity_poly.type
_entity_poly.pdbx_seq_one_letter_code
_entity_poly.pdbx_strand_id
1 'polypeptide(L)'
;MASQRAVACTGKAGDACLMHSAVLHGSSANLGADPRRLFIITYVAEDAQPFVPNPIPTIHDGTVVRGEATGSVRAVPFEMELPEYPKTASFFGQQEGADQ
;
A
#
# COMPACT_ATOMS: atom_id res chain seq x y z
N MET A 1 -21.82 0.93 -5.67
CA MET A 1 -22.14 2.04 -4.74
C MET A 1 -20.95 2.88 -4.29
N ALA A 2 -19.70 2.51 -4.61
CA ALA A 2 -18.52 3.31 -4.22
C ALA A 2 -18.24 4.55 -5.11
N SER A 3 -18.75 4.61 -6.33
CA SER A 3 -18.39 5.67 -7.29
C SER A 3 -18.97 7.07 -6.99
N GLN A 4 -20.01 7.17 -6.17
CA GLN A 4 -20.67 8.48 -5.91
C GLN A 4 -19.90 9.39 -4.94
N ARG A 5 -18.81 8.90 -4.32
CA ARG A 5 -17.97 9.67 -3.40
C ARG A 5 -16.49 9.67 -3.78
N ALA A 6 -16.18 9.25 -4.99
CA ALA A 6 -14.81 9.23 -5.45
C ALA A 6 -14.28 10.66 -5.64
N VAL A 7 -13.11 10.92 -5.07
CA VAL A 7 -12.37 12.18 -5.25
C VAL A 7 -11.18 11.91 -6.16
N ALA A 8 -11.06 12.68 -7.23
CA ALA A 8 -9.92 12.58 -8.11
C ALA A 8 -8.70 13.27 -7.48
N CYS A 9 -7.64 12.51 -7.23
CA CYS A 9 -6.35 13.04 -6.79
C CYS A 9 -5.56 13.50 -8.02
N THR A 10 -5.80 14.72 -8.45
CA THR A 10 -5.08 15.34 -9.57
C THR A 10 -3.94 16.20 -9.07
N GLY A 11 -2.87 16.33 -9.87
CA GLY A 11 -1.70 17.13 -9.51
C GLY A 11 -0.80 17.40 -10.71
N LYS A 12 0.27 18.12 -10.48
CA LYS A 12 1.33 18.41 -11.46
C LYS A 12 2.49 17.44 -11.28
N ALA A 13 3.38 17.39 -12.25
CA ALA A 13 4.63 16.66 -12.10
C ALA A 13 5.41 17.15 -10.85
N GLY A 14 5.79 16.23 -10.00
CA GLY A 14 6.45 16.50 -8.71
C GLY A 14 5.52 16.60 -7.50
N ASP A 15 4.21 16.62 -7.69
CA ASP A 15 3.26 16.54 -6.58
C ASP A 15 3.26 15.14 -5.97
N ALA A 16 2.98 15.08 -4.67
CA ALA A 16 2.85 13.83 -3.93
C ALA A 16 1.44 13.71 -3.33
N CYS A 17 0.89 12.51 -3.41
CA CYS A 17 -0.37 12.17 -2.74
C CYS A 17 -0.06 11.30 -1.51
N LEU A 18 -0.43 11.77 -0.32
CA LEU A 18 -0.33 11.01 0.91
C LEU A 18 -1.67 10.32 1.18
N MET A 19 -1.62 9.01 1.35
CA MET A 19 -2.80 8.18 1.43
C MET A 19 -2.67 7.17 2.58
N HIS A 20 -3.71 7.05 3.42
CA HIS A 20 -3.75 6.00 4.42
C HIS A 20 -3.96 4.65 3.76
N SER A 21 -3.28 3.61 4.21
CA SER A 21 -3.34 2.26 3.60
C SER A 21 -4.74 1.63 3.54
N ALA A 22 -5.63 2.00 4.47
CA ALA A 22 -7.01 1.51 4.51
C ALA A 22 -7.99 2.32 3.65
N VAL A 23 -7.53 3.34 2.91
CA VAL A 23 -8.39 4.11 2.00
C VAL A 23 -8.69 3.29 0.76
N LEU A 24 -9.97 3.08 0.48
CA LEU A 24 -10.38 2.47 -0.78
C LEU A 24 -10.00 3.39 -1.94
N HIS A 25 -9.19 2.91 -2.83
CA HIS A 25 -8.65 3.68 -3.94
C HIS A 25 -8.51 2.82 -5.19
N GLY A 26 -8.39 3.49 -6.31
CA GLY A 26 -8.19 2.82 -7.59
C GLY A 26 -7.85 3.83 -8.69
N SER A 27 -7.64 3.34 -9.88
CA SER A 27 -7.40 4.19 -11.04
C SER A 27 -8.03 3.60 -12.28
N SER A 28 -8.51 4.48 -13.16
CA SER A 28 -8.98 4.08 -14.47
C SER A 28 -7.84 3.58 -15.35
N ALA A 29 -8.17 2.76 -16.33
CA ALA A 29 -7.22 2.37 -17.36
C ALA A 29 -6.59 3.59 -18.04
N ASN A 30 -5.32 3.47 -18.40
CA ASN A 30 -4.66 4.48 -19.22
C ASN A 30 -5.05 4.27 -20.69
N LEU A 31 -5.88 5.14 -21.22
CA LEU A 31 -6.32 5.11 -22.63
C LEU A 31 -5.46 6.01 -23.53
N GLY A 32 -4.47 6.70 -22.98
CA GLY A 32 -3.54 7.54 -23.70
C GLY A 32 -2.37 6.77 -24.32
N ALA A 33 -1.67 7.40 -25.25
CA ALA A 33 -0.46 6.84 -25.87
C ALA A 33 0.76 6.90 -24.94
N ASP A 34 0.77 7.83 -23.99
CA ASP A 34 1.89 8.04 -23.09
C ASP A 34 1.79 7.15 -21.85
N PRO A 35 2.91 6.57 -21.37
CA PRO A 35 2.91 5.75 -20.17
C PRO A 35 2.61 6.60 -18.94
N ARG A 36 1.69 6.13 -18.08
CA ARG A 36 1.46 6.70 -16.77
C ARG A 36 2.40 6.02 -15.77
N ARG A 37 3.39 6.77 -15.29
CA ARG A 37 4.32 6.29 -14.27
C ARG A 37 3.82 6.70 -12.88
N LEU A 38 3.88 5.75 -11.94
CA LEU A 38 3.55 5.97 -10.55
C LEU A 38 4.72 5.47 -9.69
N PHE A 39 5.18 6.29 -8.78
CA PHE A 39 6.16 5.91 -7.78
C PHE A 39 5.46 5.80 -6.43
N ILE A 40 5.48 4.61 -5.83
CA ILE A 40 4.81 4.31 -4.58
C ILE A 40 5.87 4.05 -3.52
N ILE A 41 5.78 4.75 -2.39
CA ILE A 41 6.60 4.52 -1.21
C ILE A 41 5.64 4.22 -0.06
N THR A 42 5.88 3.14 0.66
CA THR A 42 5.09 2.77 1.84
C THR A 42 5.91 3.06 3.10
N TYR A 43 5.31 3.77 4.03
CA TYR A 43 5.85 4.00 5.36
C TYR A 43 4.94 3.38 6.40
N VAL A 44 5.55 2.82 7.43
CA VAL A 44 4.84 2.27 8.59
C VAL A 44 5.42 2.87 9.87
N ALA A 45 4.65 2.83 10.96
CA ALA A 45 5.22 3.14 12.26
C ALA A 45 6.26 2.08 12.62
N GLU A 46 7.37 2.47 13.22
CA GLU A 46 8.46 1.54 13.56
C GLU A 46 8.00 0.47 14.56
N ASP A 47 7.09 0.83 15.45
CA ASP A 47 6.50 -0.04 16.47
C ASP A 47 5.30 -0.88 15.95
N ALA A 48 5.02 -0.86 14.64
CA ALA A 48 4.01 -1.69 14.00
C ALA A 48 4.67 -2.87 13.28
N GLN A 49 4.20 -4.09 13.57
CA GLN A 49 4.72 -5.31 12.95
C GLN A 49 3.66 -5.96 12.06
N PRO A 50 4.03 -6.45 10.87
CA PRO A 50 3.11 -7.18 10.02
C PRO A 50 2.84 -8.58 10.60
N PHE A 51 1.62 -9.09 10.40
CA PHE A 51 1.24 -10.46 10.80
C PHE A 51 1.78 -11.54 9.88
N VAL A 52 2.12 -11.16 8.65
CA VAL A 52 2.68 -12.05 7.64
C VAL A 52 3.93 -11.42 7.04
N PRO A 53 4.87 -12.21 6.53
CA PRO A 53 6.05 -11.66 5.85
C PRO A 53 5.65 -10.76 4.69
N ASN A 54 6.48 -9.74 4.40
CA ASN A 54 6.28 -8.88 3.24
C ASN A 54 6.37 -9.72 1.94
N PRO A 55 5.30 -9.80 1.13
CA PRO A 55 5.32 -10.58 -0.10
C PRO A 55 6.20 -9.96 -1.20
N ILE A 56 6.57 -8.69 -1.05
CA ILE A 56 7.40 -7.95 -2.00
C ILE A 56 8.56 -7.30 -1.22
N PRO A 57 9.52 -8.11 -0.72
CA PRO A 57 10.60 -7.58 0.08
C PRO A 57 11.53 -6.68 -0.74
N THR A 58 12.05 -5.66 -0.08
CA THR A 58 13.02 -4.73 -0.67
C THR A 58 14.26 -4.61 0.21
N ILE A 59 15.34 -4.05 -0.34
CA ILE A 59 16.55 -3.76 0.43
C ILE A 59 16.35 -2.67 1.50
N HIS A 60 15.21 -1.99 1.48
CA HIS A 60 14.88 -0.90 2.41
C HIS A 60 13.91 -1.34 3.53
N ASP A 61 13.48 -2.60 3.51
CA ASP A 61 12.58 -3.12 4.54
C ASP A 61 13.23 -2.97 5.93
N GLY A 62 12.46 -2.42 6.88
CA GLY A 62 12.92 -2.16 8.23
C GLY A 62 13.86 -0.94 8.37
N THR A 63 14.13 -0.20 7.30
CA THR A 63 14.94 1.02 7.39
C THR A 63 14.18 2.13 8.12
N VAL A 64 14.72 2.59 9.25
CA VAL A 64 14.16 3.74 9.97
C VAL A 64 14.57 5.01 9.26
N VAL A 65 13.58 5.71 8.64
CA VAL A 65 13.81 6.95 7.89
C VAL A 65 13.66 8.20 8.76
N ARG A 66 12.99 8.09 9.90
CA ARG A 66 12.82 9.18 10.87
C ARG A 66 12.56 8.61 12.27
N GLY A 67 13.17 9.22 13.27
CA GLY A 67 13.10 8.77 14.66
C GLY A 67 14.17 7.72 14.96
N GLU A 68 13.92 6.93 15.99
CA GLU A 68 14.83 5.89 16.48
C GLU A 68 14.06 4.58 16.63
N ALA A 69 14.75 3.46 16.42
CA ALA A 69 14.17 2.15 16.68
C ALA A 69 13.94 1.96 18.18
N THR A 70 12.71 1.66 18.56
CA THR A 70 12.32 1.47 19.97
C THR A 70 12.57 0.05 20.45
N GLY A 71 12.63 -0.92 19.55
CA GLY A 71 12.72 -2.35 19.85
C GLY A 71 11.44 -2.90 20.50
N SER A 72 10.33 -2.18 20.40
CA SER A 72 9.04 -2.57 20.96
C SER A 72 7.95 -2.61 19.90
N VAL A 73 6.89 -3.34 20.18
CA VAL A 73 5.69 -3.43 19.32
C VAL A 73 4.50 -2.84 20.05
N ARG A 74 3.81 -1.92 19.40
CA ARG A 74 2.56 -1.37 19.90
C ARG A 74 1.40 -2.27 19.46
N ALA A 75 0.81 -2.95 20.42
CA ALA A 75 -0.31 -3.83 20.20
C ALA A 75 -1.39 -3.65 21.27
N VAL A 76 -2.62 -4.01 20.91
CA VAL A 76 -3.74 -4.17 21.83
C VAL A 76 -4.28 -5.58 21.66
N PRO A 77 -4.86 -6.21 22.70
CA PRO A 77 -5.50 -7.51 22.54
C PRO A 77 -6.65 -7.42 21.54
N PHE A 78 -6.63 -8.29 20.52
CA PHE A 78 -7.70 -8.42 19.53
C PHE A 78 -7.67 -9.82 18.92
N GLU A 79 -8.78 -10.21 18.32
CA GLU A 79 -8.91 -11.44 17.54
C GLU A 79 -9.18 -11.08 16.10
N MET A 80 -8.52 -11.76 15.18
CA MET A 80 -8.75 -11.62 13.73
C MET A 80 -8.34 -12.90 13.00
N GLU A 81 -8.94 -13.14 11.87
CA GLU A 81 -8.43 -14.13 10.92
C GLU A 81 -7.13 -13.60 10.29
N LEU A 82 -6.15 -14.48 10.13
CA LEU A 82 -4.91 -14.08 9.44
C LEU A 82 -5.23 -13.74 7.98
N PRO A 83 -4.66 -12.68 7.44
CA PRO A 83 -4.82 -12.36 6.03
C PRO A 83 -4.35 -13.52 5.15
N GLU A 84 -5.09 -13.79 4.09
CA GLU A 84 -4.63 -14.73 3.07
C GLU A 84 -3.30 -14.27 2.48
N TYR A 85 -2.40 -15.23 2.27
CA TYR A 85 -1.13 -14.93 1.62
C TYR A 85 -1.38 -14.61 0.14
N PRO A 86 -0.87 -13.50 -0.38
CA PRO A 86 -1.11 -13.15 -1.77
C PRO A 86 -0.53 -14.22 -2.70
N LYS A 87 -1.30 -14.63 -3.70
CA LYS A 87 -0.91 -15.67 -4.67
C LYS A 87 0.24 -15.25 -5.57
N THR A 88 0.46 -13.95 -5.70
CA THR A 88 1.54 -13.37 -6.52
C THR A 88 2.28 -12.30 -5.74
N ALA A 89 3.58 -12.15 -6.00
CA ALA A 89 4.40 -11.08 -5.43
C ALA A 89 4.31 -9.77 -6.24
N SER A 90 3.43 -9.70 -7.25
CA SER A 90 3.25 -8.52 -8.09
C SER A 90 1.96 -7.79 -7.71
N PHE A 91 2.05 -6.48 -7.53
CA PHE A 91 0.89 -5.64 -7.31
C PHE A 91 -0.16 -5.77 -8.44
N PHE A 92 0.28 -5.85 -9.68
CA PHE A 92 -0.60 -6.02 -10.83
C PHE A 92 -1.23 -7.43 -10.89
N GLY A 93 -0.47 -8.46 -10.57
CA GLY A 93 -0.99 -9.83 -10.52
C GLY A 93 -2.01 -10.05 -9.39
N GLN A 94 -1.94 -9.27 -8.32
CA GLN A 94 -2.95 -9.29 -7.26
C GLN A 94 -4.26 -8.64 -7.70
N GLN A 95 -4.20 -7.60 -8.54
CA GLN A 95 -5.39 -6.95 -9.09
C GLN A 95 -6.14 -7.85 -10.09
N GLU A 96 -5.44 -8.57 -10.93
CA GLU A 96 -6.05 -9.52 -11.90
C GLU A 96 -6.79 -10.68 -11.20
N GLY A 97 -6.36 -11.08 -10.01
CA GLY A 97 -7.01 -12.14 -9.23
C GLY A 97 -8.29 -11.70 -8.52
N ALA A 98 -8.58 -10.42 -8.42
CA ALA A 98 -9.76 -9.88 -7.74
C ALA A 98 -11.00 -9.82 -8.65
N ASP A 99 -10.84 -10.00 -9.95
CA ASP A 99 -11.91 -9.96 -10.96
C ASP A 99 -12.47 -11.37 -11.30
N GLN A 100 -12.08 -12.42 -10.56
CA GLN A 100 -12.58 -13.78 -10.67
C GLN A 100 -13.37 -14.15 -9.40
#